data_acd5de804e4e557bf49749768eefabcf
#
_entry.id   acd5de804e4e557bf49749768eefabcf
#
_cell.length_a   1.000
_cell.length_b   1.000
_cell.length_c   1.000
_cell.angle_alpha   90.00
_cell.angle_beta   90.00
_cell.angle_gamma   90.00
#
_symmetry.space_group_name_H-M   'P 1'
#
loop_
_entity.id
_entity.type
_entity.pdbx_description
1 polymer ?
#
loop_
_entity_poly.entity_id
_entity_poly.type
_entity_poly.pdbx_seq_one_letter_code
_entity_poly.pdbx_strand_id
1 'polypeptide(L)' 'MEERDAKLIAELIKENNTMKQSMEQHHEYEKQIEDFDKRIHLSTEESMERKRIQKLKLANRDKIERILSEHRGSN' A
#
# COMPACT_ATOMS: atom_id res chain seq x y z
N MET A 1 4.21 -9.02 -0.36
CA MET A 1 3.33 -9.92 0.42
C MET A 1 3.41 -11.32 -0.15
N GLU A 2 3.26 -12.33 0.69
CA GLU A 2 3.30 -13.71 0.26
C GLU A 2 2.03 -14.11 -0.49
N GLU A 3 2.11 -15.18 -1.27
CA GLU A 3 1.00 -15.66 -2.08
C GLU A 3 -0.25 -15.99 -1.25
N ARG A 4 -0.07 -16.61 -0.09
CA ARG A 4 -1.19 -16.91 0.82
C ARG A 4 -1.87 -15.64 1.33
N ASP A 5 -1.11 -14.57 1.51
CA ASP A 5 -1.66 -13.28 1.91
C ASP A 5 -2.48 -12.66 0.78
N ALA A 6 -2.09 -12.89 -0.47
CA ALA A 6 -2.84 -12.39 -1.61
C ALA A 6 -4.26 -12.97 -1.66
N LYS A 7 -4.42 -14.26 -1.32
CA LYS A 7 -5.74 -14.88 -1.25
C LYS A 7 -6.58 -14.30 -0.13
N LEU A 8 -5.98 -14.11 1.03
CA LEU A 8 -6.67 -13.52 2.19
C LEU A 8 -7.09 -12.09 1.89
N ILE A 9 -6.22 -11.30 1.27
CA ILE A 9 -6.53 -9.94 0.86
C ILE A 9 -7.73 -9.92 -0.11
N ALA A 10 -7.73 -10.82 -1.09
CA ALA A 10 -8.81 -10.91 -2.06
C ALA A 10 -10.16 -11.21 -1.39
N GLU A 11 -10.16 -12.06 -0.37
CA GLU A 11 -11.36 -12.37 0.40
C GLU A 11 -11.79 -11.18 1.26
N LEU A 12 -10.84 -10.54 1.94
CA LEU A 12 -11.11 -9.42 2.82
C LEU A 12 -11.64 -8.20 2.08
N ILE A 13 -11.19 -7.97 0.86
CA ILE A 13 -11.68 -6.85 0.03
C ILE A 13 -13.19 -6.94 -0.17
N LYS A 14 -13.73 -8.13 -0.27
CA LYS A 14 -15.17 -8.35 -0.47
C LYS A 14 -15.98 -8.03 0.78
N GLU A 15 -15.42 -8.25 1.95
CA GLU A 15 -16.13 -8.16 3.23
C GLU A 15 -15.72 -6.95 4.07
N ASN A 16 -14.50 -6.46 3.90
CA ASN A 16 -13.92 -5.41 4.72
C ASN A 16 -13.62 -4.18 3.88
N ASN A 17 -14.46 -3.16 4.05
CA ASN A 17 -14.32 -1.91 3.31
C ASN A 17 -13.00 -1.20 3.61
N THR A 18 -12.51 -1.29 4.84
CA THR A 18 -11.23 -0.69 5.24
C THR A 18 -10.08 -1.33 4.48
N MET A 19 -10.10 -2.67 4.34
CA MET A 19 -9.08 -3.37 3.56
C MET A 19 -9.13 -2.96 2.09
N LYS A 20 -10.32 -2.87 1.53
CA LYS A 20 -10.52 -2.45 0.13
C LYS A 20 -9.92 -1.06 -0.10
N GLN A 21 -10.25 -0.10 0.75
CA GLN A 21 -9.74 1.25 0.65
C GLN A 21 -8.21 1.30 0.83
N SER A 22 -7.69 0.54 1.77
CA SER A 22 -6.25 0.48 2.03
C SER A 22 -5.49 -0.09 0.83
N MET A 23 -6.04 -1.10 0.17
CA MET A 23 -5.41 -1.68 -1.02
C MET A 23 -5.46 -0.72 -2.21
N GLU A 24 -6.58 -0.02 -2.40
CA GLU A 24 -6.70 0.99 -3.45
C GLU A 24 -5.67 2.11 -3.23
N GLN A 25 -5.52 2.55 -1.98
CA GLN A 25 -4.54 3.58 -1.62
C GLN A 25 -3.12 3.10 -1.85
N HIS A 26 -2.84 1.85 -1.52
CA HIS A 26 -1.53 1.24 -1.73
C HIS A 26 -1.14 1.26 -3.22
N HIS A 27 -2.06 0.85 -4.09
CA HIS A 27 -1.84 0.85 -5.53
C HIS A 27 -1.63 2.27 -6.07
N GLU A 28 -2.37 3.24 -5.55
CA GLU A 28 -2.22 4.63 -5.94
C GLU A 28 -0.84 5.17 -5.59
N TYR A 29 -0.35 4.88 -4.39
CA TYR A 29 0.99 5.28 -3.98
C TYR A 29 2.06 4.62 -4.84
N GLU A 30 1.92 3.32 -5.14
CA GLU A 30 2.87 2.61 -6.01
C GLU A 30 2.93 3.25 -7.39
N LYS A 31 1.77 3.59 -7.94
CA LYS A 31 1.68 4.22 -9.25
C LYS A 31 2.37 5.58 -9.27
N GLN A 32 2.14 6.40 -8.24
CA GLN A 32 2.77 7.71 -8.13
C GLN A 32 4.29 7.60 -8.02
N ILE A 33 4.78 6.67 -7.21
CA ILE A 33 6.23 6.44 -7.07
C ILE A 33 6.82 5.96 -8.39
N GLU A 34 6.15 5.06 -9.06
CA GLU A 34 6.58 4.55 -10.38
C GLU A 34 6.68 5.68 -11.40
N ASP A 35 5.72 6.62 -11.39
CA ASP A 35 5.75 7.77 -12.29
C ASP A 35 6.97 8.67 -12.03
N PHE A 36 7.32 8.88 -10.74
CA PHE A 36 8.55 9.62 -10.40
C PHE A 36 9.79 8.87 -10.87
N ASP A 37 9.82 7.54 -10.70
CA ASP A 37 10.98 6.72 -11.04
C ASP A 37 11.24 6.64 -12.55
N LYS A 38 10.24 6.93 -13.36
CA LYS A 38 10.40 7.01 -14.83
C LYS A 38 11.13 8.25 -15.27
N ARG A 39 11.24 9.26 -14.44
CA ARG A 39 11.90 10.53 -14.77
C ARG A 39 13.41 10.40 -14.56
N ILE A 40 14.18 10.98 -15.47
CA ILE A 40 15.66 10.97 -15.38
C ILE A 40 16.12 11.87 -14.22
N HIS A 41 15.48 13.02 -14.08
CA HIS A 41 15.80 13.96 -13.01
C HIS A 41 14.55 14.41 -12.29
N LEU A 42 14.64 14.52 -10.99
CA LEU A 42 13.60 15.07 -10.16
C LEU A 42 14.06 16.42 -9.60
N SER A 43 13.17 17.41 -9.60
CA SER A 43 13.42 18.66 -8.88
C SER A 43 13.46 18.36 -7.37
N THR A 44 13.98 19.31 -6.59
CA THR A 44 13.99 19.18 -5.13
C THR A 44 12.58 18.96 -4.59
N GLU A 45 11.61 19.71 -5.10
CA GLU A 45 10.20 19.58 -4.69
C GLU A 45 9.63 18.20 -5.03
N GLU A 46 9.93 17.71 -6.23
CA GLU A 46 9.48 16.39 -6.65
C GLU A 46 10.12 15.27 -5.83
N SER A 47 11.40 15.41 -5.52
CA SER A 47 12.13 14.45 -4.68
C SER A 47 11.53 14.39 -3.28
N MET A 48 11.18 15.54 -2.71
CA MET A 48 10.53 15.61 -1.40
C MET A 48 9.14 14.99 -1.44
N GLU A 49 8.39 15.24 -2.49
CA GLU A 49 7.06 14.65 -2.68
C GLU A 49 7.13 13.13 -2.78
N ARG A 50 8.11 12.61 -3.52
CA ARG A 50 8.33 11.17 -3.61
C ARG A 50 8.60 10.55 -2.24
N LYS A 51 9.44 11.21 -1.43
CA LYS A 51 9.74 10.74 -0.07
C LYS A 51 8.49 10.74 0.81
N ARG A 52 7.65 11.77 0.68
CA ARG A 52 6.39 11.87 1.41
C ARG A 52 5.47 10.70 1.05
N ILE A 53 5.32 10.42 -0.24
CA ILE A 53 4.47 9.34 -0.72
C ILE A 53 5.03 7.98 -0.26
N GLN A 54 6.35 7.82 -0.26
CA GLN A 54 6.98 6.60 0.22
C GLN A 54 6.66 6.34 1.69
N LYS A 55 6.70 7.38 2.52
CA LYS A 55 6.34 7.25 3.94
C LYS A 55 4.86 6.89 4.11
N LEU A 56 3.99 7.51 3.33
CA LEU A 56 2.56 7.21 3.36
C LEU A 56 2.29 5.77 2.91
N LYS A 57 3.01 5.31 1.90
CA LYS A 57 2.92 3.93 1.42
C LYS A 57 3.29 2.94 2.52
N LEU A 58 4.39 3.22 3.23
CA LEU A 58 4.84 2.35 4.32
C LEU A 58 3.84 2.31 5.47
N ALA A 59 3.30 3.47 5.87
CA ALA A 59 2.29 3.54 6.91
C ALA A 59 1.02 2.78 6.51
N ASN A 60 0.63 2.92 5.25
CA ASN A 60 -0.54 2.20 4.72
C ASN A 60 -0.31 0.69 4.68
N ARG A 61 0.90 0.27 4.31
CA ARG A 61 1.28 -1.14 4.33
C ARG A 61 1.20 -1.71 5.75
N ASP A 62 1.68 -0.98 6.73
CA ASP A 62 1.60 -1.40 8.14
C ASP A 62 0.16 -1.59 8.58
N LYS A 63 -0.74 -0.73 8.13
CA LYS A 63 -2.18 -0.85 8.39
C LYS A 63 -2.74 -2.13 7.77
N ILE A 64 -2.37 -2.43 6.53
CA ILE A 64 -2.79 -3.65 5.82
C ILE A 64 -2.27 -4.88 6.58
N GLU A 65 -1.01 -4.87 6.97
CA GLU A 65 -0.40 -5.98 7.72
C GLU A 65 -1.09 -6.20 9.07
N ARG A 66 -1.50 -5.11 9.72
CA ARG A 66 -2.24 -5.20 11.00
C ARG A 66 -3.59 -5.89 10.80
N ILE A 67 -4.32 -5.52 9.74
CA ILE A 67 -5.61 -6.14 9.43
C ILE A 67 -5.42 -7.63 9.13
N LEU A 68 -4.41 -7.97 8.33
CA LEU A 68 -4.10 -9.37 8.03
C LEU A 68 -3.73 -10.15 9.28
N SER A 69 -2.92 -9.55 10.15
CA SER A 69 -2.51 -10.19 11.40
C SER A 69 -3.69 -10.47 12.31
N GLU A 70 -4.63 -9.55 12.43
CA GLU A 70 -5.84 -9.73 13.21
C GLU A 70 -6.67 -10.89 12.69
N HIS A 71 -6.82 -11.00 11.38
CA HIS A 71 -7.58 -12.10 10.78
C HIS A 71 -6.87 -13.45 10.93
N ARG A 72 -5.55 -13.46 10.82
CA ARG A 72 -4.77 -14.69 11.04
C ARG A 72 -4.77 -15.09 12.51
N GLY A 73 -4.74 -14.11 13.40
CA GLY A 73 -4.70 -14.36 14.83
C GLY A 73 -6.01 -14.83 15.43
N SER A 74 -7.13 -14.64 14.73
CA SER A 74 -8.44 -15.05 15.20
C SER A 74 -8.79 -16.50 14.84
N ASN A 75 -7.89 -17.19 14.19
CA ASN A 75 -8.09 -18.60 13.82
C ASN A 75 -7.42 -19.55 14.82
#